data_934e5445d2ad9fb17748fa23f9450f1b
#
_entry.id   934e5445d2ad9fb17748fa23f9450f1b
#
_cell.length_a   1.000
_cell.length_b   1.000
_cell.length_c   1.000
_cell.angle_alpha   90.00
_cell.angle_beta   90.00
_cell.angle_gamma   90.00
#
_symmetry.space_group_name_H-M   'P 1'
#
loop_
_entity.id
_entity.type
_entity.pdbx_description
1 polymer ?
#
loop_
_entity_poly.entity_id
_entity_poly.type
_entity_poly.pdbx_seq_one_letter_code
_entity_poly.pdbx_strand_id
1 'polypeptide(L)'
;MTLRIGNASGFYGDRFDAMREMLTGGELDVLTGDYLAELTMLILGRDRLKDPGAGYARTFLRQLEDCLGLARERGVRIVTNAGGLNPAGLADAVRKLADRLGIPVRVAHVEGDDLTAAHPGSLAAHAYLGGFGIAECLRAGADIVVTGRVTDAALVTGPAAAHFGWGPDAYDRLAGAVVAGHVLECGTQATGGNYAFFAAAGDAGRDLRRPGFPLAEVHEDGSCVITKHPGTGGLVDVGTVTAQLLYETGGARYPGPDVTARLDTVRLRQDGPDRVRIEGVRGEAPPPTLKVGRNRLGGFRNEVVFVLTGLDIEAKATLVREQMTEALAKSPPDEVRWELVRTDRPDADTEETASALLRLVVRDPGQDTVGRALSGAAVELALASYPGFHVLAPPGKGAPYGVFEDGYVPQEEVPHVAVLHDGRRTPVPPARDTLVLRDLPEPPLPEPYPAGPTRRAPLGLVAGARSGDKGGSANVGVWARSEEAWRWLAHTLTVDAFRGLLPETGGLTVTRHVLPGLRAVNFTVAGILGQGVAAQHRFDPQAKALGEWLRSRHLDIPEALL
;
A
#
# COMPACT_ATOMS: atom_id res chain seq x y z
N MET A 1 12.22 15.33 24.87
CA MET A 1 11.86 13.91 25.11
C MET A 1 11.71 13.24 23.77
N THR A 2 11.97 11.93 23.68
CA THR A 2 11.85 11.16 22.43
C THR A 2 10.86 10.04 22.67
N LEU A 3 9.91 9.82 21.74
CA LEU A 3 8.96 8.72 21.75
C LEU A 3 9.38 7.70 20.69
N ARG A 4 9.64 6.45 21.08
CA ARG A 4 10.04 5.35 20.19
C ARG A 4 8.82 4.52 19.81
N ILE A 5 8.45 4.59 18.54
CA ILE A 5 7.32 3.86 17.97
C ILE A 5 7.83 2.87 16.95
N GLY A 6 7.69 1.56 17.23
CA GLY A 6 8.02 0.50 16.28
C GLY A 6 6.79 0.00 15.56
N ASN A 7 6.95 -0.55 14.36
CA ASN A 7 5.88 -1.25 13.64
C ASN A 7 6.19 -2.74 13.52
N ALA A 8 5.20 -3.61 13.67
CA ALA A 8 5.34 -5.07 13.61
C ALA A 8 4.50 -5.74 12.51
N SER A 9 3.81 -4.96 11.70
CA SER A 9 2.99 -5.46 10.59
C SER A 9 2.71 -4.34 9.61
N GLY A 10 2.88 -4.59 8.31
CA GLY A 10 2.49 -3.68 7.24
C GLY A 10 1.28 -4.19 6.45
N PHE A 11 0.77 -5.40 6.70
CA PHE A 11 -0.43 -5.97 6.10
C PHE A 11 -0.89 -7.25 6.82
N TYR A 12 -2.11 -7.71 6.57
CA TYR A 12 -2.74 -8.86 7.26
C TYR A 12 -1.96 -10.18 7.17
N GLY A 13 -1.13 -10.36 6.14
CA GLY A 13 -0.31 -11.56 5.94
C GLY A 13 1.17 -11.40 6.26
N ASP A 14 1.55 -10.37 7.02
CA ASP A 14 2.95 -10.08 7.32
C ASP A 14 3.58 -11.10 8.29
N ARG A 15 4.88 -11.00 8.48
CA ARG A 15 5.71 -11.94 9.22
C ARG A 15 5.22 -12.13 10.66
N PHE A 16 4.87 -13.37 11.02
CA PHE A 16 4.22 -13.68 12.29
C PHE A 16 5.08 -13.31 13.52
N ASP A 17 6.37 -13.56 13.47
CA ASP A 17 7.30 -13.32 14.58
C ASP A 17 7.78 -11.85 14.71
N ALA A 18 7.31 -10.96 13.83
CA ALA A 18 7.70 -9.56 13.83
C ALA A 18 7.40 -8.85 15.17
N MET A 19 6.24 -9.15 15.78
CA MET A 19 5.87 -8.59 17.09
C MET A 19 6.90 -8.97 18.17
N ARG A 20 7.31 -10.21 18.23
CA ARG A 20 8.35 -10.68 19.17
C ARG A 20 9.72 -10.04 18.85
N GLU A 21 10.10 -9.99 17.57
CA GLU A 21 11.34 -9.38 17.11
C GLU A 21 11.43 -7.91 17.58
N MET A 22 10.36 -7.16 17.37
CA MET A 22 10.31 -5.76 17.79
C MET A 22 10.33 -5.58 19.31
N LEU A 23 9.62 -6.40 20.05
CA LEU A 23 9.61 -6.34 21.52
C LEU A 23 10.93 -6.77 22.14
N THR A 24 11.74 -7.60 21.50
CA THR A 24 12.98 -8.12 22.04
C THR A 24 14.23 -7.44 21.50
N GLY A 25 14.15 -6.75 20.35
CA GLY A 25 15.30 -6.20 19.62
C GLY A 25 15.89 -4.92 20.22
N GLY A 26 15.14 -4.19 21.04
CA GLY A 26 15.59 -2.93 21.62
C GLY A 26 14.50 -2.23 22.42
N GLU A 27 14.74 -0.97 22.78
CA GLU A 27 13.79 -0.15 23.52
C GLU A 27 12.67 0.37 22.62
N LEU A 28 11.43 0.26 23.10
CA LEU A 28 10.23 0.84 22.50
C LEU A 28 9.32 1.40 23.58
N ASP A 29 8.59 2.47 23.26
CA ASP A 29 7.51 3.00 24.09
C ASP A 29 6.15 2.50 23.57
N VAL A 30 6.02 2.39 22.23
CA VAL A 30 4.80 1.94 21.55
C VAL A 30 5.16 0.98 20.43
N LEU A 31 4.37 -0.09 20.30
CA LEU A 31 4.42 -0.99 19.16
C LEU A 31 3.11 -0.86 18.35
N THR A 32 3.23 -0.56 17.07
CA THR A 32 2.09 -0.51 16.16
C THR A 32 2.00 -1.78 15.32
N GLY A 33 0.82 -2.03 14.79
CA GLY A 33 0.60 -3.07 13.79
C GLY A 33 -0.48 -2.61 12.82
N ASP A 34 -0.07 -2.43 11.57
CA ASP A 34 -0.98 -2.11 10.47
C ASP A 34 -1.38 -3.40 9.75
N TYR A 35 -2.67 -3.70 9.76
CA TYR A 35 -3.24 -4.92 9.18
C TYR A 35 -4.21 -4.62 8.03
N LEU A 36 -4.53 -3.34 7.78
CA LEU A 36 -5.64 -2.99 6.90
C LEU A 36 -5.16 -2.36 5.58
N ALA A 37 -5.77 -2.84 4.53
CA ALA A 37 -5.77 -2.27 3.19
C ALA A 37 -7.16 -2.47 2.58
N GLU A 38 -7.43 -1.87 1.43
CA GLU A 38 -8.72 -2.03 0.73
C GLU A 38 -9.07 -3.52 0.51
N LEU A 39 -8.07 -4.33 0.13
CA LEU A 39 -8.24 -5.78 -0.06
C LEU A 39 -8.50 -6.51 1.27
N THR A 40 -7.85 -6.11 2.35
CA THR A 40 -8.08 -6.71 3.67
C THR A 40 -9.51 -6.44 4.14
N MET A 41 -10.02 -5.23 3.97
CA MET A 41 -11.39 -4.88 4.32
C MET A 41 -12.41 -5.74 3.56
N LEU A 42 -12.16 -6.06 2.29
CA LEU A 42 -12.97 -6.99 1.50
C LEU A 42 -12.92 -8.42 2.09
N ILE A 43 -11.74 -8.91 2.47
CA ILE A 43 -11.57 -10.24 3.07
C ILE A 43 -12.34 -10.32 4.39
N LEU A 44 -12.18 -9.33 5.26
CA LEU A 44 -12.88 -9.26 6.55
C LEU A 44 -14.40 -9.14 6.38
N GLY A 45 -14.86 -8.42 5.35
CA GLY A 45 -16.28 -8.35 4.99
C GLY A 45 -16.86 -9.70 4.61
N ARG A 46 -16.13 -10.49 3.83
CA ARG A 46 -16.53 -11.88 3.49
C ARG A 46 -16.54 -12.82 4.70
N ASP A 47 -15.60 -12.64 5.62
CA ASP A 47 -15.57 -13.42 6.86
C ASP A 47 -16.77 -13.08 7.75
N ARG A 48 -17.13 -11.80 7.86
CA ARG A 48 -18.30 -11.31 8.62
C ARG A 48 -19.65 -11.83 8.06
N LEU A 49 -19.74 -12.05 6.75
CA LEU A 49 -20.93 -12.69 6.14
C LEU A 49 -21.14 -14.13 6.63
N LYS A 50 -20.07 -14.84 6.95
CA LYS A 50 -20.12 -16.23 7.42
C LYS A 50 -20.29 -16.30 8.95
N ASP A 51 -19.68 -15.39 9.66
CA ASP A 51 -19.68 -15.29 11.12
C ASP A 51 -19.78 -13.81 11.53
N PRO A 52 -20.97 -13.34 11.97
CA PRO A 52 -21.17 -11.95 12.39
C PRO A 52 -20.23 -11.48 13.53
N GLY A 53 -19.68 -12.39 14.31
CA GLY A 53 -18.70 -12.10 15.35
C GLY A 53 -17.25 -11.94 14.83
N ALA A 54 -17.00 -12.30 13.58
CA ALA A 54 -15.72 -12.10 12.91
C ALA A 54 -15.56 -10.65 12.41
N GLY A 55 -14.63 -10.41 11.49
CA GLY A 55 -14.40 -9.10 10.89
C GLY A 55 -13.17 -8.37 11.41
N TYR A 56 -12.31 -9.02 12.17
CA TYR A 56 -11.03 -8.52 12.63
C TYR A 56 -9.86 -9.44 12.26
N ALA A 57 -8.64 -8.92 12.27
CA ALA A 57 -7.43 -9.65 11.89
C ALA A 57 -7.05 -10.68 12.96
N ARG A 58 -7.39 -11.94 12.77
CA ARG A 58 -7.12 -13.04 13.71
C ARG A 58 -5.63 -13.28 13.92
N THR A 59 -4.79 -12.94 12.95
CA THR A 59 -3.33 -13.06 13.07
C THR A 59 -2.81 -12.22 14.22
N PHE A 60 -3.30 -10.99 14.41
CA PHE A 60 -2.92 -10.13 15.52
C PHE A 60 -3.17 -10.80 16.88
N LEU A 61 -4.36 -11.41 17.08
CA LEU A 61 -4.69 -12.06 18.35
C LEU A 61 -3.74 -13.22 18.66
N ARG A 62 -3.35 -14.00 17.64
CA ARG A 62 -2.38 -15.10 17.78
C ARG A 62 -0.97 -14.58 18.07
N GLN A 63 -0.52 -13.51 17.41
CA GLN A 63 0.74 -12.86 17.71
C GLN A 63 0.78 -12.30 19.13
N LEU A 64 -0.33 -11.70 19.56
CA LEU A 64 -0.46 -11.15 20.92
C LEU A 64 -0.44 -12.25 21.99
N GLU A 65 -1.02 -13.43 21.73
CA GLU A 65 -0.96 -14.57 22.66
C GLU A 65 0.49 -14.93 23.01
N ASP A 66 1.38 -14.91 22.03
CA ASP A 66 2.81 -15.20 22.22
C ASP A 66 3.60 -14.04 22.83
N CYS A 67 3.09 -12.80 22.76
CA CYS A 67 3.87 -11.60 23.02
C CYS A 67 3.31 -10.70 24.13
N LEU A 68 2.10 -10.92 24.62
CA LEU A 68 1.45 -10.05 25.60
C LEU A 68 2.28 -9.91 26.89
N GLY A 69 2.84 -11.02 27.38
CA GLY A 69 3.72 -11.03 28.53
C GLY A 69 4.97 -10.17 28.35
N LEU A 70 5.61 -10.27 27.18
CA LEU A 70 6.77 -9.46 26.82
C LEU A 70 6.44 -7.97 26.75
N ALA A 71 5.32 -7.62 26.10
CA ALA A 71 4.89 -6.22 26.01
C ALA A 71 4.64 -5.64 27.42
N ARG A 72 3.97 -6.40 28.29
CA ARG A 72 3.69 -5.99 29.67
C ARG A 72 4.97 -5.82 30.51
N GLU A 73 5.88 -6.78 30.43
CA GLU A 73 7.16 -6.76 31.15
C GLU A 73 8.02 -5.53 30.75
N ARG A 74 8.02 -5.20 29.47
CA ARG A 74 8.78 -4.08 28.92
C ARG A 74 8.07 -2.73 28.99
N GLY A 75 6.82 -2.69 29.45
CA GLY A 75 6.01 -1.48 29.53
C GLY A 75 5.64 -0.88 28.16
N VAL A 76 5.71 -1.68 27.08
CA VAL A 76 5.38 -1.26 25.72
C VAL A 76 3.87 -1.26 25.53
N ARG A 77 3.32 -0.13 25.08
CA ARG A 77 1.92 -0.03 24.69
C ARG A 77 1.72 -0.53 23.26
N ILE A 78 0.55 -1.10 22.98
CA ILE A 78 0.23 -1.63 21.65
C ILE A 78 -0.92 -0.82 21.04
N VAL A 79 -0.75 -0.39 19.78
CA VAL A 79 -1.78 0.33 19.02
C VAL A 79 -1.94 -0.35 17.66
N THR A 80 -3.15 -0.75 17.29
CA THR A 80 -3.36 -1.51 16.07
C THR A 80 -4.72 -1.24 15.43
N ASN A 81 -4.77 -1.26 14.10
CA ASN A 81 -6.00 -1.24 13.33
C ASN A 81 -6.55 -2.65 13.02
N ALA A 82 -5.98 -3.69 13.64
CA ALA A 82 -6.41 -5.09 13.46
C ALA A 82 -7.89 -5.33 13.77
N GLY A 83 -8.59 -4.39 14.41
CA GLY A 83 -10.03 -4.44 14.67
C GLY A 83 -10.88 -4.48 13.40
N GLY A 84 -10.39 -3.89 12.30
CA GLY A 84 -11.04 -3.97 10.99
C GLY A 84 -12.50 -3.55 11.03
N LEU A 85 -13.40 -4.49 10.75
CA LEU A 85 -14.85 -4.30 10.76
C LEU A 85 -15.49 -4.52 12.15
N ASN A 86 -14.72 -4.94 13.14
CA ASN A 86 -15.23 -5.29 14.49
C ASN A 86 -14.21 -4.99 15.59
N PRO A 87 -13.86 -3.70 15.80
CA PRO A 87 -12.87 -3.32 16.81
C PRO A 87 -13.30 -3.68 18.23
N ALA A 88 -14.58 -3.55 18.57
CA ALA A 88 -15.12 -3.96 19.87
C ALA A 88 -14.95 -5.47 20.10
N GLY A 89 -15.26 -6.28 19.08
CA GLY A 89 -15.10 -7.74 19.17
C GLY A 89 -13.65 -8.16 19.34
N LEU A 90 -12.69 -7.50 18.68
CA LEU A 90 -11.27 -7.76 18.90
C LEU A 90 -10.84 -7.31 20.31
N ALA A 91 -11.28 -6.15 20.77
CA ALA A 91 -10.98 -5.68 22.12
C ALA A 91 -11.46 -6.67 23.19
N ASP A 92 -12.66 -7.24 23.03
CA ASP A 92 -13.18 -8.28 23.91
C ASP A 92 -12.38 -9.59 23.83
N ALA A 93 -11.96 -9.98 22.62
CA ALA A 93 -11.10 -11.15 22.43
C ALA A 93 -9.74 -10.97 23.10
N VAL A 94 -9.17 -9.75 23.06
CA VAL A 94 -7.92 -9.41 23.75
C VAL A 94 -8.09 -9.47 25.26
N ARG A 95 -9.19 -8.94 25.83
CA ARG A 95 -9.50 -9.05 27.28
C ARG A 95 -9.58 -10.51 27.70
N LYS A 96 -10.33 -11.33 26.97
CA LYS A 96 -10.44 -12.79 27.23
C LYS A 96 -9.10 -13.51 27.15
N LEU A 97 -8.25 -13.12 26.21
CA LEU A 97 -6.90 -13.65 26.08
C LEU A 97 -6.06 -13.28 27.32
N ALA A 98 -6.08 -12.01 27.71
CA ALA A 98 -5.35 -11.50 28.87
C ALA A 98 -5.77 -12.21 30.17
N ASP A 99 -7.08 -12.39 30.38
CA ASP A 99 -7.64 -13.14 31.54
C ASP A 99 -7.14 -14.60 31.54
N ARG A 100 -7.18 -15.28 30.39
CA ARG A 100 -6.70 -16.66 30.24
C ARG A 100 -5.20 -16.79 30.56
N LEU A 101 -4.39 -15.79 30.17
CA LEU A 101 -2.96 -15.76 30.43
C LEU A 101 -2.62 -15.24 31.85
N GLY A 102 -3.59 -14.73 32.60
CA GLY A 102 -3.38 -14.10 33.91
C GLY A 102 -2.58 -12.81 33.85
N ILE A 103 -2.61 -12.08 32.73
CA ILE A 103 -1.85 -10.85 32.49
C ILE A 103 -2.82 -9.65 32.52
N PRO A 104 -2.81 -8.80 33.54
CA PRO A 104 -3.71 -7.65 33.61
C PRO A 104 -3.31 -6.58 32.62
N VAL A 105 -4.24 -6.22 31.72
CA VAL A 105 -4.06 -5.14 30.72
C VAL A 105 -5.35 -4.32 30.58
N ARG A 106 -5.17 -3.02 30.31
CA ARG A 106 -6.27 -2.09 30.05
C ARG A 106 -6.45 -1.96 28.54
N VAL A 107 -7.54 -2.52 28.01
CA VAL A 107 -7.84 -2.54 26.58
C VAL A 107 -8.92 -1.52 26.27
N ALA A 108 -8.60 -0.57 25.40
CA ALA A 108 -9.53 0.41 24.83
C ALA A 108 -9.68 0.20 23.32
N HIS A 109 -10.72 0.78 22.73
CA HIS A 109 -10.90 0.73 21.29
C HIS A 109 -11.53 2.01 20.74
N VAL A 110 -11.44 2.20 19.41
CA VAL A 110 -12.03 3.32 18.70
C VAL A 110 -13.12 2.80 17.78
N GLU A 111 -14.26 3.49 17.76
CA GLU A 111 -15.44 3.19 16.96
C GLU A 111 -15.89 4.40 16.13
N GLY A 112 -16.78 4.15 15.17
CA GLY A 112 -17.50 5.16 14.39
C GLY A 112 -17.13 5.20 12.92
N ASP A 113 -16.16 4.41 12.50
CA ASP A 113 -15.73 4.30 11.10
C ASP A 113 -16.71 3.52 10.21
N ASP A 114 -17.54 2.63 10.78
CA ASP A 114 -18.49 1.79 10.02
C ASP A 114 -19.69 2.58 9.53
N LEU A 115 -19.74 2.82 8.22
CA LEU A 115 -20.82 3.48 7.49
C LEU A 115 -21.60 2.51 6.58
N THR A 116 -21.42 1.19 6.78
CA THR A 116 -22.02 0.17 5.89
C THR A 116 -23.54 0.27 5.82
N ALA A 117 -24.20 0.64 6.93
CA ALA A 117 -25.65 0.83 6.98
C ALA A 117 -26.13 1.99 6.10
N ALA A 118 -25.29 3.03 5.91
CA ALA A 118 -25.60 4.17 5.05
C ALA A 118 -25.29 3.90 3.57
N HIS A 119 -24.62 2.78 3.24
CA HIS A 119 -24.24 2.39 1.88
C HIS A 119 -24.81 1.00 1.49
N PRO A 120 -26.11 0.89 1.19
CA PRO A 120 -26.74 -0.38 0.81
C PRO A 120 -26.00 -1.05 -0.37
N GLY A 121 -25.82 -2.36 -0.28
CA GLY A 121 -25.10 -3.15 -1.31
C GLY A 121 -23.60 -3.23 -1.12
N SER A 122 -23.02 -2.49 -0.17
CA SER A 122 -21.62 -2.65 0.22
C SER A 122 -21.46 -3.82 1.19
N LEU A 123 -20.38 -4.58 1.03
CA LEU A 123 -19.92 -5.56 2.02
C LEU A 123 -19.26 -4.87 3.22
N ALA A 124 -18.64 -3.73 2.94
CA ALA A 124 -18.00 -2.88 3.92
C ALA A 124 -17.92 -1.45 3.38
N ALA A 125 -18.27 -0.46 4.20
CA ALA A 125 -18.09 0.95 3.90
C ALA A 125 -17.56 1.62 5.17
N HIS A 126 -16.32 2.16 5.13
CA HIS A 126 -15.65 2.66 6.33
C HIS A 126 -14.97 3.99 6.06
N ALA A 127 -15.20 4.92 6.98
CA ALA A 127 -14.49 6.18 7.01
C ALA A 127 -13.08 5.99 7.57
N TYR A 128 -12.12 6.73 7.04
CA TYR A 128 -10.76 6.75 7.55
C TYR A 128 -10.68 7.77 8.70
N LEU A 129 -10.70 7.29 9.94
CA LEU A 129 -10.63 8.14 11.13
C LEU A 129 -9.19 8.61 11.41
N GLY A 130 -9.05 9.63 12.25
CA GLY A 130 -7.77 10.18 12.68
C GLY A 130 -7.20 9.53 13.94
N GLY A 131 -6.08 10.08 14.43
CA GLY A 131 -5.34 9.59 15.60
C GLY A 131 -5.89 10.05 16.95
N PHE A 132 -6.79 11.06 17.01
CA PHE A 132 -7.23 11.60 18.31
C PHE A 132 -8.06 10.63 19.16
N GLY A 133 -8.80 9.69 18.55
CA GLY A 133 -9.45 8.61 19.29
C GLY A 133 -8.44 7.69 19.99
N ILE A 134 -7.33 7.38 19.32
CA ILE A 134 -6.19 6.64 19.88
C ILE A 134 -5.58 7.45 21.03
N ALA A 135 -5.36 8.75 20.81
CA ALA A 135 -4.76 9.63 21.81
C ALA A 135 -5.60 9.69 23.10
N GLU A 136 -6.92 9.80 23.00
CA GLU A 136 -7.82 9.77 24.16
C GLU A 136 -7.73 8.45 24.94
N CYS A 137 -7.72 7.32 24.24
CA CYS A 137 -7.55 6.01 24.87
C CYS A 137 -6.22 5.91 25.64
N LEU A 138 -5.11 6.38 25.03
CA LEU A 138 -3.79 6.33 25.64
C LEU A 138 -3.64 7.29 26.83
N ARG A 139 -4.22 8.52 26.75
CA ARG A 139 -4.27 9.48 27.85
C ARG A 139 -5.07 8.94 29.04
N ALA A 140 -6.13 8.18 28.78
CA ALA A 140 -6.90 7.48 29.80
C ALA A 140 -6.17 6.27 30.39
N GLY A 141 -4.97 5.97 29.91
CA GLY A 141 -4.08 4.95 30.46
C GLY A 141 -4.25 3.57 29.85
N ALA A 142 -4.80 3.42 28.64
CA ALA A 142 -4.86 2.14 27.95
C ALA A 142 -3.44 1.57 27.68
N ASP A 143 -3.28 0.26 27.88
CA ASP A 143 -2.08 -0.50 27.54
C ASP A 143 -2.17 -1.00 26.08
N ILE A 144 -3.39 -1.30 25.62
CA ILE A 144 -3.68 -1.74 24.25
C ILE A 144 -4.83 -0.91 23.70
N VAL A 145 -4.66 -0.35 22.49
CA VAL A 145 -5.71 0.36 21.75
C VAL A 145 -5.97 -0.35 20.42
N VAL A 146 -7.20 -0.76 20.22
CA VAL A 146 -7.67 -1.41 18.99
C VAL A 146 -8.54 -0.43 18.21
N THR A 147 -8.31 -0.31 16.92
CA THR A 147 -9.17 0.50 16.05
C THR A 147 -9.76 -0.30 14.91
N GLY A 148 -10.83 0.20 14.31
CA GLY A 148 -11.28 -0.14 12.98
C GLY A 148 -10.46 0.60 11.93
N ARG A 149 -11.11 1.13 10.88
CA ARG A 149 -10.42 1.86 9.82
C ARG A 149 -10.05 3.27 10.28
N VAL A 150 -8.79 3.46 10.51
CA VAL A 150 -8.15 4.77 10.67
C VAL A 150 -7.21 4.99 9.49
N THR A 151 -6.71 6.22 9.28
CA THR A 151 -5.56 6.41 8.38
C THR A 151 -4.36 5.66 8.95
N ASP A 152 -3.55 5.05 8.11
CA ASP A 152 -2.45 4.18 8.54
C ASP A 152 -1.47 4.97 9.43
N ALA A 153 -1.19 6.22 9.07
CA ALA A 153 -0.39 7.14 9.88
C ALA A 153 -1.00 7.48 11.25
N ALA A 154 -2.31 7.30 11.47
CA ALA A 154 -2.95 7.55 12.76
C ALA A 154 -2.39 6.68 13.88
N LEU A 155 -1.86 5.49 13.53
CA LEU A 155 -1.20 4.58 14.49
C LEU A 155 0.08 5.21 15.10
N VAL A 156 0.68 6.19 14.44
CA VAL A 156 1.82 6.97 14.95
C VAL A 156 1.38 8.33 15.49
N THR A 157 0.48 9.02 14.77
CA THR A 157 -0.01 10.35 15.16
C THR A 157 -0.74 10.32 16.51
N GLY A 158 -1.58 9.30 16.76
CA GLY A 158 -2.30 9.15 18.02
C GLY A 158 -1.37 9.01 19.23
N PRO A 159 -0.42 8.06 19.26
CA PRO A 159 0.58 7.95 20.31
C PRO A 159 1.43 9.21 20.51
N ALA A 160 1.85 9.85 19.42
CA ALA A 160 2.63 11.09 19.51
C ALA A 160 1.83 12.23 20.15
N ALA A 161 0.58 12.43 19.69
CA ALA A 161 -0.32 13.43 20.26
C ALA A 161 -0.62 13.17 21.74
N ALA A 162 -0.77 11.90 22.13
CA ALA A 162 -0.97 11.52 23.53
C ALA A 162 0.26 11.81 24.41
N HIS A 163 1.46 11.46 23.91
CA HIS A 163 2.72 11.56 24.66
C HIS A 163 3.16 13.01 24.87
N PHE A 164 3.08 13.82 23.79
CA PHE A 164 3.55 15.21 23.84
C PHE A 164 2.46 16.22 24.19
N GLY A 165 1.21 15.77 24.38
CA GLY A 165 0.07 16.65 24.68
C GLY A 165 -0.32 17.56 23.52
N TRP A 166 -0.08 17.15 22.27
CA TRP A 166 -0.45 17.98 21.11
C TRP A 166 -1.97 18.12 20.98
N GLY A 167 -2.39 19.35 20.71
CA GLY A 167 -3.77 19.67 20.35
C GLY A 167 -4.02 19.52 18.85
N PRO A 168 -5.30 19.63 18.42
CA PRO A 168 -5.68 19.49 17.02
C PRO A 168 -5.19 20.63 16.10
N ASP A 169 -4.70 21.72 16.66
CA ASP A 169 -4.11 22.88 15.99
C ASP A 169 -2.59 22.82 15.83
N ALA A 170 -1.96 21.77 16.36
CA ALA A 170 -0.51 21.57 16.27
C ALA A 170 -0.08 21.03 14.90
N TYR A 171 -0.50 21.68 13.81
CA TYR A 171 -0.43 21.15 12.44
C TYR A 171 0.96 20.68 12.01
N ASP A 172 2.02 21.46 12.23
CA ASP A 172 3.37 21.08 11.82
C ASP A 172 3.85 19.81 12.57
N ARG A 173 3.52 19.69 13.85
CA ARG A 173 3.89 18.54 14.69
C ARG A 173 3.11 17.29 14.28
N LEU A 174 1.80 17.44 14.09
CA LEU A 174 0.93 16.37 13.60
C LEU A 174 1.36 15.89 12.22
N ALA A 175 1.70 16.82 11.31
CA ALA A 175 2.19 16.49 9.97
C ALA A 175 3.51 15.72 10.01
N GLY A 176 4.43 16.07 10.93
CA GLY A 176 5.65 15.30 11.15
C GLY A 176 5.38 13.87 11.59
N ALA A 177 4.43 13.67 12.51
CA ALA A 177 4.01 12.33 12.92
C ALA A 177 3.27 11.56 11.81
N VAL A 178 2.48 12.24 10.97
CA VAL A 178 1.87 11.63 9.77
C VAL A 178 2.95 11.12 8.82
N VAL A 179 3.97 11.93 8.55
CA VAL A 179 5.09 11.52 7.69
C VAL A 179 5.86 10.34 8.27
N ALA A 180 6.11 10.34 9.60
CA ALA A 180 6.72 9.20 10.28
C ALA A 180 5.85 7.94 10.15
N GLY A 181 4.54 8.07 10.36
CA GLY A 181 3.57 6.98 10.23
C GLY A 181 3.51 6.41 8.82
N HIS A 182 3.49 7.27 7.80
CA HIS A 182 3.53 6.86 6.40
C HIS A 182 4.81 6.08 6.03
N VAL A 183 5.94 6.40 6.65
CA VAL A 183 7.17 5.61 6.45
C VAL A 183 7.09 4.26 7.15
N LEU A 184 6.44 4.17 8.33
CA LEU A 184 6.39 2.95 9.12
C LEU A 184 5.33 1.96 8.65
N GLU A 185 4.18 2.42 8.12
CA GLU A 185 2.97 1.63 7.86
C GLU A 185 3.24 0.35 7.08
N CYS A 186 4.06 0.42 6.03
CA CYS A 186 4.38 -0.72 5.18
C CYS A 186 5.55 -1.58 5.70
N GLY A 187 5.87 -1.51 6.99
CA GLY A 187 6.83 -2.39 7.65
C GLY A 187 8.21 -2.37 7.01
N THR A 188 8.70 -3.53 6.63
CA THR A 188 10.07 -3.71 6.14
C THR A 188 10.41 -3.02 4.81
N GLN A 189 9.45 -2.39 4.16
CA GLN A 189 9.75 -1.56 2.98
C GLN A 189 10.64 -0.34 3.35
N ALA A 190 10.43 0.25 4.53
CA ALA A 190 11.27 1.34 5.02
C ALA A 190 12.71 0.90 5.33
N THR A 191 12.93 -0.40 5.49
CA THR A 191 14.23 -1.00 5.82
C THR A 191 14.85 -1.80 4.67
N GLY A 192 14.47 -1.50 3.42
CA GLY A 192 15.07 -2.04 2.22
C GLY A 192 14.27 -3.17 1.54
N GLY A 193 13.11 -3.53 2.06
CA GLY A 193 12.15 -4.37 1.33
C GLY A 193 11.69 -3.67 0.05
N ASN A 194 11.65 -4.39 -1.07
CA ASN A 194 11.23 -3.84 -2.38
C ASN A 194 12.03 -2.59 -2.84
N TYR A 195 13.27 -2.46 -2.41
CA TYR A 195 14.11 -1.30 -2.71
C TYR A 195 14.72 -1.39 -4.11
N ALA A 196 14.59 -0.32 -4.89
CA ALA A 196 15.03 -0.24 -6.28
C ALA A 196 16.53 -0.55 -6.49
N PHE A 197 17.37 -0.29 -5.49
CA PHE A 197 18.82 -0.54 -5.53
C PHE A 197 19.23 -1.73 -4.63
N PHE A 198 18.38 -2.74 -4.52
CA PHE A 198 18.61 -3.90 -3.67
C PHE A 198 19.90 -4.67 -4.00
N ALA A 199 20.27 -4.77 -5.29
CA ALA A 199 21.50 -5.44 -5.71
C ALA A 199 22.74 -4.70 -5.18
N ALA A 200 22.82 -3.38 -5.39
CA ALA A 200 23.91 -2.56 -4.87
C ALA A 200 23.99 -2.57 -3.33
N ALA A 201 22.86 -2.64 -2.64
CA ALA A 201 22.83 -2.80 -1.19
C ALA A 201 23.38 -4.16 -0.75
N GLY A 202 23.04 -5.24 -1.48
CA GLY A 202 23.59 -6.58 -1.28
C GLY A 202 25.09 -6.64 -1.49
N ASP A 203 25.60 -6.03 -2.58
CA ASP A 203 27.03 -5.92 -2.88
C ASP A 203 27.80 -5.14 -1.80
N ALA A 204 27.15 -4.18 -1.16
CA ALA A 204 27.68 -3.46 -0.01
C ALA A 204 27.57 -4.24 1.32
N GLY A 205 27.23 -5.51 1.29
CA GLY A 205 27.18 -6.40 2.45
C GLY A 205 25.92 -6.26 3.31
N ARG A 206 24.84 -5.63 2.82
CA ARG A 206 23.57 -5.55 3.53
C ARG A 206 22.76 -6.82 3.36
N ASP A 207 22.29 -7.41 4.47
CA ASP A 207 21.45 -8.61 4.43
C ASP A 207 19.97 -8.21 4.19
N LEU A 208 19.53 -8.33 2.95
CA LEU A 208 18.14 -8.03 2.56
C LEU A 208 17.23 -9.28 2.56
N ARG A 209 17.72 -10.45 2.94
CA ARG A 209 16.91 -11.69 2.98
C ARG A 209 15.84 -11.62 4.06
N ARG A 210 16.14 -10.93 5.16
CA ARG A 210 15.23 -10.75 6.29
C ARG A 210 15.41 -9.34 6.89
N PRO A 211 14.87 -8.29 6.26
CA PRO A 211 14.93 -6.95 6.81
C PRO A 211 14.24 -6.87 8.17
N GLY A 212 14.83 -6.14 9.12
CA GLY A 212 14.20 -5.83 10.39
C GLY A 212 13.06 -4.83 10.19
N PHE A 213 12.08 -4.83 11.09
CA PHE A 213 10.99 -3.85 11.05
C PHE A 213 11.49 -2.45 11.46
N PRO A 214 10.87 -1.39 10.91
CA PRO A 214 11.27 -0.03 11.21
C PRO A 214 10.73 0.46 12.56
N LEU A 215 11.41 1.45 13.10
CA LEU A 215 10.91 2.27 14.20
C LEU A 215 11.19 3.76 13.92
N ALA A 216 10.35 4.64 14.48
CA ALA A 216 10.53 6.08 14.46
C ALA A 216 10.83 6.58 15.89
N GLU A 217 11.87 7.38 16.02
CA GLU A 217 12.12 8.22 17.19
C GLU A 217 11.47 9.59 16.93
N VAL A 218 10.28 9.80 17.46
CA VAL A 218 9.51 11.04 17.27
C VAL A 218 9.88 12.04 18.35
N HIS A 219 10.07 13.30 17.97
CA HIS A 219 10.42 14.40 18.85
C HIS A 219 9.23 15.35 19.06
N GLU A 220 9.31 16.17 20.14
CA GLU A 220 8.23 17.10 20.52
C GLU A 220 7.90 18.15 19.45
N ASP A 221 8.88 18.51 18.62
CA ASP A 221 8.73 19.46 17.50
C ASP A 221 8.13 18.85 16.23
N GLY A 222 7.82 17.54 16.24
CA GLY A 222 7.31 16.79 15.10
C GLY A 222 8.39 16.23 14.18
N SER A 223 9.67 16.56 14.37
CA SER A 223 10.74 15.89 13.65
C SER A 223 10.89 14.44 14.12
N CYS A 224 11.44 13.57 13.27
CA CYS A 224 11.68 12.19 13.68
C CYS A 224 12.97 11.62 13.08
N VAL A 225 13.42 10.49 13.61
CA VAL A 225 14.48 9.66 13.05
C VAL A 225 13.91 8.30 12.75
N ILE A 226 13.95 7.90 11.49
CA ILE A 226 13.61 6.52 11.07
C ILE A 226 14.85 5.66 11.25
N THR A 227 14.68 4.50 11.89
CA THR A 227 15.74 3.54 12.14
C THR A 227 15.18 2.12 12.28
N LYS A 228 15.98 1.17 12.68
CA LYS A 228 15.62 -0.22 12.99
C LYS A 228 16.43 -0.72 14.18
N HIS A 229 16.04 -1.82 14.78
CA HIS A 229 16.81 -2.41 15.89
C HIS A 229 18.21 -2.86 15.43
N PRO A 230 19.23 -2.65 16.25
CA PRO A 230 20.60 -3.12 15.98
C PRO A 230 20.64 -4.63 15.74
N GLY A 231 21.53 -5.06 14.84
CA GLY A 231 21.72 -6.50 14.53
C GLY A 231 20.64 -7.11 13.64
N THR A 232 19.59 -6.38 13.25
CA THR A 232 18.59 -6.85 12.28
C THR A 232 19.06 -6.59 10.84
N GLY A 233 18.58 -7.41 9.89
CA GLY A 233 18.87 -7.23 8.46
C GLY A 233 18.27 -5.95 7.89
N GLY A 234 18.51 -5.73 6.60
CA GLY A 234 18.05 -4.52 5.90
C GLY A 234 18.99 -3.33 6.06
N LEU A 235 18.53 -2.18 5.58
CA LEU A 235 19.20 -0.88 5.71
C LEU A 235 18.17 0.23 5.82
N VAL A 236 18.54 1.29 6.53
CA VAL A 236 17.79 2.54 6.57
C VAL A 236 18.69 3.66 6.08
N ASP A 237 18.42 4.13 4.87
CA ASP A 237 19.11 5.26 4.27
C ASP A 237 18.12 6.25 3.64
N VAL A 238 18.64 7.39 3.19
CA VAL A 238 17.80 8.43 2.55
C VAL A 238 17.03 7.84 1.37
N GLY A 239 17.59 6.89 0.63
CA GLY A 239 16.93 6.27 -0.52
C GLY A 239 15.75 5.38 -0.12
N THR A 240 15.88 4.54 0.92
CA THR A 240 14.79 3.67 1.39
C THR A 240 13.65 4.49 1.99
N VAL A 241 13.96 5.55 2.74
CA VAL A 241 12.95 6.46 3.29
C VAL A 241 12.28 7.27 2.18
N THR A 242 13.04 7.76 1.20
CA THR A 242 12.47 8.44 0.02
C THR A 242 11.53 7.53 -0.75
N ALA A 243 11.94 6.27 -0.99
CA ALA A 243 11.10 5.29 -1.68
C ALA A 243 9.74 5.11 -0.98
N GLN A 244 9.75 5.03 0.35
CA GLN A 244 8.52 4.88 1.12
C GLN A 244 7.67 6.15 1.15
N LEU A 245 8.29 7.33 1.23
CA LEU A 245 7.57 8.61 1.15
C LEU A 245 6.88 8.84 -0.20
N LEU A 246 7.42 8.24 -1.27
CA LEU A 246 6.82 8.30 -2.61
C LEU A 246 5.80 7.19 -2.88
N TYR A 247 5.70 6.20 -2.00
CA TYR A 247 4.80 5.07 -2.18
C TYR A 247 3.36 5.46 -1.82
N GLU A 248 2.40 5.17 -2.71
CA GLU A 248 0.96 5.43 -2.50
C GLU A 248 0.60 6.89 -2.18
N THR A 249 1.37 7.86 -2.67
CA THR A 249 1.12 9.28 -2.46
C THR A 249 0.45 9.93 -3.66
N GLY A 250 -0.52 10.82 -3.40
CA GLY A 250 -1.28 11.49 -4.45
C GLY A 250 -0.61 12.76 -5.00
N GLY A 251 0.30 13.39 -4.23
CA GLY A 251 0.90 14.66 -4.63
C GLY A 251 1.68 15.34 -3.51
N ALA A 252 1.88 16.65 -3.61
CA ALA A 252 2.60 17.44 -2.62
C ALA A 252 1.84 17.57 -1.27
N ARG A 253 0.52 17.42 -1.30
CA ARG A 253 -0.32 17.35 -0.10
C ARG A 253 -0.70 15.90 0.19
N TYR A 254 -0.53 15.50 1.43
CA TYR A 254 -1.00 14.22 1.97
C TYR A 254 -2.12 14.50 2.98
N PRO A 255 -3.38 14.49 2.51
CA PRO A 255 -4.52 14.84 3.35
C PRO A 255 -4.87 13.73 4.33
N GLY A 256 -5.12 14.10 5.57
CA GLY A 256 -5.61 13.22 6.62
C GLY A 256 -6.71 13.90 7.45
N PRO A 257 -7.42 13.16 8.32
CA PRO A 257 -8.50 13.68 9.15
C PRO A 257 -8.06 14.73 10.16
N ASP A 258 -6.83 14.62 10.66
CA ASP A 258 -6.29 15.48 11.71
C ASP A 258 -5.47 16.64 11.15
N VAL A 259 -4.83 16.42 10.00
CA VAL A 259 -3.91 17.36 9.37
C VAL A 259 -3.67 17.00 7.92
N THR A 260 -3.37 17.98 7.08
CA THR A 260 -2.80 17.77 5.74
C THR A 260 -1.30 17.99 5.81
N ALA A 261 -0.50 16.94 5.61
CA ALA A 261 0.96 17.06 5.58
C ALA A 261 1.46 17.54 4.21
N ARG A 262 2.46 18.42 4.22
CA ARG A 262 3.11 18.99 3.03
C ARG A 262 4.39 18.21 2.72
N LEU A 263 4.30 17.25 1.79
CA LEU A 263 5.44 16.39 1.39
C LEU A 263 6.54 17.17 0.64
N ASP A 264 6.18 18.25 -0.02
CA ASP A 264 7.13 19.15 -0.70
C ASP A 264 8.02 19.95 0.26
N THR A 265 7.70 19.97 1.56
CA THR A 265 8.50 20.63 2.59
C THR A 265 9.44 19.69 3.35
N VAL A 266 9.28 18.37 3.15
CA VAL A 266 10.08 17.35 3.82
C VAL A 266 11.55 17.46 3.44
N ARG A 267 12.41 17.39 4.43
CA ARG A 267 13.86 17.29 4.26
C ARG A 267 14.38 16.03 4.94
N LEU A 268 15.22 15.31 4.22
CA LEU A 268 15.86 14.08 4.69
C LEU A 268 17.35 14.29 4.87
N ARG A 269 17.90 13.74 5.95
CA ARG A 269 19.33 13.72 6.21
C ARG A 269 19.75 12.40 6.83
N GLN A 270 20.83 11.81 6.32
CA GLN A 270 21.45 10.67 6.99
C GLN A 270 22.02 11.13 8.34
N ASP A 271 21.58 10.50 9.42
CA ASP A 271 21.92 10.84 10.81
C ASP A 271 22.76 9.73 11.49
N GLY A 272 23.56 9.05 10.69
CA GLY A 272 24.36 7.90 11.09
C GLY A 272 23.96 6.60 10.36
N PRO A 273 24.64 5.50 10.59
CA PRO A 273 24.30 4.20 10.00
C PRO A 273 22.88 3.76 10.40
N ASP A 274 22.08 3.39 9.40
CA ASP A 274 20.68 2.98 9.59
C ASP A 274 19.81 4.01 10.34
N ARG A 275 20.09 5.31 10.17
CA ARG A 275 19.36 6.40 10.82
C ARG A 275 19.12 7.53 9.83
N VAL A 276 17.88 7.86 9.56
CA VAL A 276 17.47 8.95 8.66
C VAL A 276 16.60 9.94 9.42
N ARG A 277 17.05 11.18 9.53
CA ARG A 277 16.28 12.28 10.11
C ARG A 277 15.31 12.84 9.07
N ILE A 278 14.07 13.03 9.50
CA ILE A 278 12.99 13.72 8.77
C ILE A 278 12.68 15.01 9.51
N GLU A 279 12.76 16.13 8.83
CA GLU A 279 12.51 17.45 9.41
C GLU A 279 11.88 18.42 8.41
N GLY A 280 11.42 19.57 8.90
CA GLY A 280 10.88 20.65 8.08
C GLY A 280 9.47 20.40 7.54
N VAL A 281 8.81 19.34 7.99
CA VAL A 281 7.45 19.02 7.60
C VAL A 281 6.50 20.13 8.05
N ARG A 282 5.72 20.67 7.11
CA ARG A 282 4.65 21.63 7.38
C ARG A 282 3.29 20.94 7.34
N GLY A 283 2.41 21.41 8.21
CA GLY A 283 1.03 20.97 8.28
C GLY A 283 0.06 22.10 7.89
N GLU A 284 -1.00 21.71 7.23
CA GLU A 284 -2.15 22.58 6.95
C GLU A 284 -3.39 21.99 7.65
N ALA A 285 -4.42 22.78 7.87
CA ALA A 285 -5.69 22.27 8.38
C ALA A 285 -6.19 21.10 7.54
N PRO A 286 -6.86 20.11 8.14
CA PRO A 286 -7.38 18.96 7.40
C PRO A 286 -8.49 19.37 6.42
N PRO A 287 -8.82 18.53 5.42
CA PRO A 287 -9.99 18.77 4.57
C PRO A 287 -11.29 18.66 5.38
N PRO A 288 -12.40 19.30 4.94
CA PRO A 288 -13.69 19.23 5.62
C PRO A 288 -14.36 17.84 5.53
N THR A 289 -13.79 16.94 4.75
CA THR A 289 -14.34 15.61 4.48
C THR A 289 -13.37 14.50 4.85
N LEU A 290 -13.91 13.33 5.22
CA LEU A 290 -13.17 12.09 5.39
C LEU A 290 -13.29 11.22 4.14
N LYS A 291 -12.21 10.53 3.79
CA LYS A 291 -12.25 9.45 2.79
C LYS A 291 -13.10 8.30 3.35
N VAL A 292 -13.91 7.70 2.47
CA VAL A 292 -14.68 6.48 2.75
C VAL A 292 -14.31 5.45 1.71
N GLY A 293 -13.82 4.29 2.15
CA GLY A 293 -13.59 3.14 1.28
C GLY A 293 -14.82 2.23 1.28
N ARG A 294 -15.33 1.90 0.10
CA ARG A 294 -16.49 1.01 -0.09
C ARG A 294 -16.06 -0.23 -0.85
N ASN A 295 -16.34 -1.40 -0.30
CA ASN A 295 -16.12 -2.69 -0.93
C ASN A 295 -17.47 -3.32 -1.26
N ARG A 296 -17.66 -3.78 -2.51
CA ARG A 296 -18.83 -4.54 -2.95
C ARG A 296 -18.41 -5.75 -3.79
N LEU A 297 -19.32 -6.70 -3.99
CA LEU A 297 -19.11 -7.76 -4.97
C LEU A 297 -19.30 -7.20 -6.38
N GLY A 298 -18.31 -7.47 -7.25
CA GLY A 298 -18.35 -7.09 -8.66
C GLY A 298 -18.94 -8.16 -9.56
N GLY A 299 -19.03 -9.40 -9.09
CA GLY A 299 -19.42 -10.58 -9.85
C GLY A 299 -18.39 -11.69 -9.69
N PHE A 300 -18.27 -12.53 -10.72
CA PHE A 300 -17.34 -13.65 -10.76
C PHE A 300 -16.36 -13.51 -11.91
N ARG A 301 -15.16 -14.02 -11.72
CA ARG A 301 -14.12 -14.07 -12.76
C ARG A 301 -13.48 -15.45 -12.81
N ASN A 302 -12.95 -15.78 -13.98
CA ASN A 302 -12.11 -16.95 -14.19
C ASN A 302 -11.04 -16.66 -15.22
N GLU A 303 -10.07 -17.54 -15.29
CA GLU A 303 -8.90 -17.39 -16.14
C GLU A 303 -8.50 -18.74 -16.73
N VAL A 304 -8.07 -18.73 -17.98
CA VAL A 304 -7.41 -19.84 -18.65
C VAL A 304 -6.13 -19.33 -19.30
N VAL A 305 -5.03 -20.02 -19.12
CA VAL A 305 -3.75 -19.73 -19.78
C VAL A 305 -3.40 -20.89 -20.71
N PHE A 306 -3.50 -20.64 -22.03
CA PHE A 306 -3.07 -21.58 -23.06
C PHE A 306 -1.56 -21.40 -23.32
N VAL A 307 -0.83 -22.50 -23.46
CA VAL A 307 0.60 -22.49 -23.74
C VAL A 307 0.83 -22.76 -25.22
N LEU A 308 1.44 -21.84 -25.93
CA LEU A 308 1.68 -21.90 -27.36
C LEU A 308 3.17 -22.13 -27.61
N THR A 309 3.56 -23.36 -27.95
CA THR A 309 4.98 -23.73 -28.09
C THR A 309 5.40 -23.80 -29.55
N GLY A 310 6.59 -23.33 -29.85
CA GLY A 310 7.29 -23.51 -31.14
C GLY A 310 6.83 -22.56 -32.24
N LEU A 311 6.49 -23.12 -33.40
CA LEU A 311 6.14 -22.32 -34.58
C LEU A 311 4.72 -21.76 -34.54
N ASP A 312 4.45 -20.73 -35.36
CA ASP A 312 3.13 -20.20 -35.65
C ASP A 312 2.34 -19.72 -34.43
N ILE A 313 3.02 -19.09 -33.47
CA ILE A 313 2.43 -18.58 -32.22
C ILE A 313 1.19 -17.71 -32.48
N GLU A 314 1.26 -16.75 -33.41
CA GLU A 314 0.13 -15.86 -33.72
C GLU A 314 -1.07 -16.63 -34.33
N ALA A 315 -0.80 -17.58 -35.23
CA ALA A 315 -1.85 -18.39 -35.84
C ALA A 315 -2.53 -19.31 -34.80
N LYS A 316 -1.76 -19.90 -33.87
CA LYS A 316 -2.30 -20.69 -32.76
C LYS A 316 -3.16 -19.81 -31.83
N ALA A 317 -2.68 -18.61 -31.50
CA ALA A 317 -3.44 -17.65 -30.69
C ALA A 317 -4.76 -17.24 -31.36
N THR A 318 -4.73 -17.01 -32.67
CA THR A 318 -5.93 -16.67 -33.46
C THR A 318 -6.93 -17.81 -33.44
N LEU A 319 -6.48 -19.04 -33.71
CA LEU A 319 -7.34 -20.23 -33.71
C LEU A 319 -8.05 -20.42 -32.36
N VAL A 320 -7.31 -20.33 -31.24
CA VAL A 320 -7.90 -20.46 -29.89
C VAL A 320 -8.92 -19.38 -29.62
N ARG A 321 -8.64 -18.11 -29.99
CA ARG A 321 -9.59 -17.00 -29.80
C ARG A 321 -10.89 -17.26 -30.57
N GLU A 322 -10.80 -17.70 -31.81
CA GLU A 322 -11.97 -18.02 -32.64
C GLU A 322 -12.78 -19.17 -32.04
N GLN A 323 -12.12 -20.28 -31.69
CA GLN A 323 -12.75 -21.46 -31.11
C GLN A 323 -13.43 -21.14 -29.77
N MET A 324 -12.78 -20.42 -28.87
CA MET A 324 -13.36 -20.02 -27.60
C MET A 324 -14.53 -19.03 -27.78
N THR A 325 -14.43 -18.10 -28.72
CA THR A 325 -15.51 -17.17 -29.03
C THR A 325 -16.75 -17.91 -29.52
N GLU A 326 -16.60 -18.91 -30.41
CA GLU A 326 -17.69 -19.73 -30.89
C GLU A 326 -18.29 -20.59 -29.77
N ALA A 327 -17.46 -21.24 -28.96
CA ALA A 327 -17.90 -22.07 -27.85
C ALA A 327 -18.68 -21.29 -26.78
N LEU A 328 -18.26 -20.08 -26.51
CA LEU A 328 -18.89 -19.18 -25.51
C LEU A 328 -20.12 -18.42 -26.08
N ALA A 329 -20.39 -18.48 -27.37
CA ALA A 329 -21.49 -17.72 -28.00
C ALA A 329 -22.87 -18.04 -27.41
N LYS A 330 -23.07 -19.22 -26.81
CA LYS A 330 -24.36 -19.63 -26.18
C LYS A 330 -24.58 -18.99 -24.80
N SER A 331 -23.52 -18.60 -24.13
CA SER A 331 -23.52 -17.94 -22.81
C SER A 331 -22.33 -17.01 -22.74
N PRO A 332 -22.33 -15.90 -23.50
CA PRO A 332 -21.19 -15.01 -23.59
C PRO A 332 -20.99 -14.29 -22.25
N PRO A 333 -19.76 -14.28 -21.70
CA PRO A 333 -19.46 -13.46 -20.54
C PRO A 333 -19.56 -11.96 -20.86
N ASP A 334 -19.96 -11.15 -19.88
CA ASP A 334 -20.07 -9.70 -20.03
C ASP A 334 -18.74 -9.05 -20.41
N GLU A 335 -17.62 -9.60 -19.92
CA GLU A 335 -16.28 -9.12 -20.24
C GLU A 335 -15.36 -10.28 -20.62
N VAL A 336 -14.66 -10.10 -21.74
CA VAL A 336 -13.65 -11.04 -22.25
C VAL A 336 -12.38 -10.26 -22.55
N ARG A 337 -11.27 -10.68 -21.98
CA ARG A 337 -9.94 -10.09 -22.18
C ARG A 337 -8.95 -11.15 -22.63
N TRP A 338 -8.27 -10.83 -23.72
CA TRP A 338 -7.21 -11.65 -24.26
C TRP A 338 -5.86 -10.94 -24.16
N GLU A 339 -4.84 -11.67 -23.78
CA GLU A 339 -3.47 -11.16 -23.69
C GLU A 339 -2.50 -12.23 -24.20
N LEU A 340 -1.71 -11.90 -25.22
CA LEU A 340 -0.64 -12.75 -25.71
C LEU A 340 0.70 -12.24 -25.16
N VAL A 341 1.32 -13.03 -24.31
CA VAL A 341 2.60 -12.74 -23.69
C VAL A 341 3.68 -13.50 -24.43
N ARG A 342 4.49 -12.77 -25.21
CA ARG A 342 5.57 -13.32 -26.02
C ARG A 342 6.80 -13.56 -25.15
N THR A 343 6.92 -14.80 -24.62
CA THR A 343 8.09 -15.29 -23.88
C THR A 343 8.95 -16.20 -24.73
N ASP A 344 8.43 -16.62 -25.88
CA ASP A 344 9.08 -17.49 -26.86
C ASP A 344 10.30 -16.86 -27.51
N ARG A 345 11.33 -17.69 -27.74
CA ARG A 345 12.57 -17.35 -28.45
C ARG A 345 12.77 -18.29 -29.62
N PRO A 346 13.28 -17.79 -30.77
CA PRO A 346 13.69 -18.67 -31.85
C PRO A 346 14.81 -19.63 -31.40
N ASP A 347 14.75 -20.89 -31.86
CA ASP A 347 15.77 -21.91 -31.60
C ASP A 347 16.13 -22.05 -30.11
N ALA A 348 15.09 -22.09 -29.27
CA ALA A 348 15.24 -22.11 -27.81
C ALA A 348 15.67 -23.48 -27.28
N ASP A 349 16.52 -23.48 -26.23
CA ASP A 349 17.09 -24.70 -25.63
C ASP A 349 16.12 -25.46 -24.73
N THR A 350 15.00 -24.83 -24.31
CA THR A 350 13.97 -25.44 -23.46
C THR A 350 12.57 -25.17 -24.00
N GLU A 351 11.62 -26.06 -23.65
CA GLU A 351 10.22 -25.91 -24.05
C GLU A 351 9.60 -24.63 -23.47
N GLU A 352 9.94 -24.27 -22.24
CA GLU A 352 9.47 -23.05 -21.60
C GLU A 352 9.91 -21.79 -22.35
N THR A 353 11.18 -21.76 -22.81
CA THR A 353 11.70 -20.62 -23.57
C THR A 353 11.30 -20.63 -25.05
N ALA A 354 10.75 -21.76 -25.53
CA ALA A 354 10.12 -21.88 -26.86
C ALA A 354 8.62 -21.55 -26.83
N SER A 355 8.05 -21.22 -25.67
CA SER A 355 6.62 -21.06 -25.45
C SER A 355 6.21 -19.62 -25.19
N ALA A 356 5.04 -19.23 -25.72
CA ALA A 356 4.29 -18.03 -25.39
C ALA A 356 3.04 -18.39 -24.58
N LEU A 357 2.50 -17.43 -23.84
CA LEU A 357 1.29 -17.61 -23.04
C LEU A 357 0.14 -16.78 -23.62
N LEU A 358 -0.96 -17.44 -23.96
CA LEU A 358 -2.20 -16.78 -24.33
C LEU A 358 -3.16 -16.85 -23.16
N ARG A 359 -3.40 -15.73 -22.54
CA ARG A 359 -4.25 -15.59 -21.36
C ARG A 359 -5.63 -15.11 -21.75
N LEU A 360 -6.65 -15.84 -21.29
CA LEU A 360 -8.06 -15.45 -21.36
C LEU A 360 -8.55 -15.16 -19.95
N VAL A 361 -9.07 -13.95 -19.72
CA VAL A 361 -9.77 -13.59 -18.49
C VAL A 361 -11.19 -13.23 -18.83
N VAL A 362 -12.16 -13.81 -18.11
CA VAL A 362 -13.58 -13.52 -18.27
C VAL A 362 -14.20 -13.05 -16.97
N ARG A 363 -15.18 -12.16 -17.05
CA ARG A 363 -15.98 -11.69 -15.92
C ARG A 363 -17.46 -11.68 -16.28
N ASP A 364 -18.31 -12.02 -15.28
CA ASP A 364 -19.75 -12.04 -15.43
C ASP A 364 -20.43 -11.98 -14.04
N PRO A 365 -21.63 -11.41 -13.89
CA PRO A 365 -22.41 -11.49 -12.66
C PRO A 365 -22.75 -12.94 -12.25
N GLY A 366 -22.91 -13.85 -13.22
CA GLY A 366 -23.25 -15.26 -13.02
C GLY A 366 -22.01 -16.15 -12.93
N GLN A 367 -21.87 -16.90 -11.84
CA GLN A 367 -20.75 -17.82 -11.65
C GLN A 367 -20.70 -18.94 -12.70
N ASP A 368 -21.84 -19.45 -13.15
CA ASP A 368 -21.89 -20.56 -14.10
C ASP A 368 -21.31 -20.17 -15.47
N THR A 369 -21.54 -18.93 -15.92
CA THR A 369 -20.98 -18.39 -17.17
C THR A 369 -19.47 -18.42 -17.17
N VAL A 370 -18.83 -17.92 -16.12
CA VAL A 370 -17.36 -17.89 -16.01
C VAL A 370 -16.78 -19.20 -15.49
N GLY A 371 -17.58 -20.05 -14.86
CA GLY A 371 -17.16 -21.33 -14.28
C GLY A 371 -17.30 -22.49 -15.26
N ARG A 372 -18.45 -23.12 -15.24
CA ARG A 372 -18.70 -24.37 -15.97
C ARG A 372 -18.69 -24.19 -17.49
N ALA A 373 -19.29 -23.12 -18.00
CA ALA A 373 -19.31 -22.85 -19.44
C ALA A 373 -17.89 -22.60 -19.98
N LEU A 374 -17.10 -21.75 -19.33
CA LEU A 374 -15.71 -21.50 -19.72
C LEU A 374 -14.84 -22.75 -19.62
N SER A 375 -14.92 -23.46 -18.48
CA SER A 375 -14.11 -24.65 -18.24
C SER A 375 -14.42 -25.75 -19.26
N GLY A 376 -15.70 -25.98 -19.57
CA GLY A 376 -16.11 -26.91 -20.59
C GLY A 376 -15.56 -26.56 -21.96
N ALA A 377 -15.75 -25.32 -22.39
CA ALA A 377 -15.24 -24.81 -23.67
C ALA A 377 -13.73 -24.99 -23.82
N ALA A 378 -12.96 -24.62 -22.78
CA ALA A 378 -11.51 -24.75 -22.83
C ALA A 378 -11.03 -26.22 -22.86
N VAL A 379 -11.71 -27.12 -22.13
CA VAL A 379 -11.35 -28.55 -22.10
C VAL A 379 -11.69 -29.24 -23.42
N GLU A 380 -12.79 -28.89 -24.09
CA GLU A 380 -13.16 -29.44 -25.40
C GLU A 380 -12.09 -29.18 -26.48
N LEU A 381 -11.27 -28.16 -26.34
CA LEU A 381 -10.19 -27.86 -27.28
C LEU A 381 -9.01 -28.84 -27.18
N ALA A 382 -8.92 -29.67 -26.15
CA ALA A 382 -7.74 -30.50 -25.86
C ALA A 382 -7.31 -31.41 -27.02
N LEU A 383 -8.24 -31.86 -27.86
CA LEU A 383 -7.95 -32.70 -29.02
C LEU A 383 -8.38 -32.05 -30.36
N ALA A 384 -8.85 -30.80 -30.35
CA ALA A 384 -9.47 -30.15 -31.49
C ALA A 384 -8.87 -28.79 -31.85
N SER A 385 -7.75 -28.40 -31.24
CA SER A 385 -7.13 -27.08 -31.44
C SER A 385 -5.75 -27.20 -32.14
N TYR A 386 -4.77 -26.44 -31.74
CA TYR A 386 -3.45 -26.38 -32.35
C TYR A 386 -2.54 -27.54 -31.92
N PRO A 387 -1.50 -27.89 -32.70
CA PRO A 387 -0.55 -28.94 -32.31
C PRO A 387 0.23 -28.56 -31.05
N GLY A 388 0.28 -29.50 -30.09
CA GLY A 388 0.86 -29.26 -28.77
C GLY A 388 -0.05 -28.52 -27.80
N PHE A 389 -1.35 -28.56 -28.02
CA PHE A 389 -2.31 -27.89 -27.14
C PHE A 389 -2.19 -28.36 -25.68
N HIS A 390 -1.97 -27.41 -24.80
CA HIS A 390 -2.13 -27.60 -23.36
C HIS A 390 -2.42 -26.26 -22.66
N VAL A 391 -2.87 -26.36 -21.42
CA VAL A 391 -3.12 -25.20 -20.54
C VAL A 391 -2.17 -25.27 -19.35
N LEU A 392 -1.81 -24.12 -18.81
CA LEU A 392 -0.90 -24.03 -17.67
C LEU A 392 -1.46 -24.71 -16.42
N ALA A 393 -2.79 -24.58 -16.24
CA ALA A 393 -3.56 -25.27 -15.21
C ALA A 393 -5.00 -25.46 -15.68
N PRO A 394 -5.73 -26.50 -15.23
CA PRO A 394 -7.14 -26.66 -15.52
C PRO A 394 -7.93 -25.42 -15.03
N PRO A 395 -8.87 -24.89 -15.84
CA PRO A 395 -9.68 -23.75 -15.43
C PRO A 395 -10.53 -24.07 -14.20
N GLY A 396 -10.59 -23.12 -13.27
CA GLY A 396 -11.33 -23.26 -12.03
C GLY A 396 -12.84 -23.06 -12.18
N LYS A 397 -13.55 -23.02 -11.05
CA LYS A 397 -15.02 -22.82 -10.99
C LYS A 397 -15.47 -21.36 -11.15
N GLY A 398 -14.54 -20.45 -11.33
CA GLY A 398 -14.82 -19.02 -11.20
C GLY A 398 -14.85 -18.57 -9.72
N ALA A 399 -14.23 -17.46 -9.43
CA ALA A 399 -14.14 -16.88 -8.10
C ALA A 399 -14.83 -15.51 -8.03
N PRO A 400 -15.53 -15.18 -6.93
CA PRO A 400 -16.05 -13.84 -6.76
C PRO A 400 -14.91 -12.85 -6.65
N TYR A 401 -15.06 -11.66 -7.26
CA TYR A 401 -14.12 -10.56 -7.11
C TYR A 401 -14.79 -9.35 -6.46
N GLY A 402 -14.00 -8.57 -5.76
CA GLY A 402 -14.44 -7.32 -5.15
C GLY A 402 -14.20 -6.12 -6.05
N VAL A 403 -15.02 -5.10 -5.85
CA VAL A 403 -14.84 -3.78 -6.42
C VAL A 403 -14.63 -2.81 -5.28
N PHE A 404 -13.62 -1.97 -5.39
CA PHE A 404 -13.36 -0.88 -4.45
C PHE A 404 -13.74 0.46 -5.09
N GLU A 405 -14.45 1.25 -4.32
CA GLU A 405 -14.80 2.62 -4.66
C GLU A 405 -14.47 3.52 -3.48
N ASP A 406 -13.76 4.59 -3.71
CA ASP A 406 -13.57 5.64 -2.72
C ASP A 406 -14.63 6.74 -2.87
N GLY A 407 -14.89 7.41 -1.77
CA GLY A 407 -15.79 8.54 -1.67
C GLY A 407 -15.40 9.43 -0.50
N TYR A 408 -16.13 10.51 -0.34
CA TYR A 408 -15.88 11.48 0.72
C TYR A 408 -17.20 11.87 1.39
N VAL A 409 -17.17 12.01 2.72
CA VAL A 409 -18.30 12.45 3.54
C VAL A 409 -17.85 13.59 4.46
N PRO A 410 -18.74 14.55 4.81
CA PRO A 410 -18.39 15.58 5.79
C PRO A 410 -17.90 14.96 7.10
N GLN A 411 -16.84 15.52 7.69
CA GLN A 411 -16.29 15.01 8.95
C GLN A 411 -17.32 14.97 10.08
N GLU A 412 -18.20 15.95 10.13
CA GLU A 412 -19.26 16.11 11.14
C GLU A 412 -20.34 15.02 11.09
N GLU A 413 -20.48 14.33 9.95
CA GLU A 413 -21.43 13.24 9.76
C GLU A 413 -20.89 11.88 10.25
N VAL A 414 -19.58 11.80 10.54
CA VAL A 414 -18.92 10.55 10.93
C VAL A 414 -18.67 10.55 12.44
N PRO A 415 -19.30 9.65 13.18
CA PRO A 415 -18.98 9.47 14.61
C PRO A 415 -17.51 9.08 14.77
N HIS A 416 -16.84 9.67 15.75
CA HIS A 416 -15.50 9.25 16.14
C HIS A 416 -15.50 9.13 17.65
N VAL A 417 -15.42 7.91 18.18
CA VAL A 417 -15.64 7.64 19.62
C VAL A 417 -14.51 6.79 20.17
N ALA A 418 -13.83 7.32 21.19
CA ALA A 418 -12.92 6.55 22.01
C ALA A 418 -13.72 5.80 23.10
N VAL A 419 -13.69 4.49 23.08
CA VAL A 419 -14.25 3.63 24.13
C VAL A 419 -13.11 3.24 25.07
N LEU A 420 -13.07 3.86 26.23
CA LEU A 420 -12.00 3.74 27.20
C LEU A 420 -11.99 2.35 27.86
N HIS A 421 -10.89 2.01 28.53
CA HIS A 421 -10.73 0.70 29.17
C HIS A 421 -11.73 0.44 30.31
N ASP A 422 -12.32 1.48 30.88
CA ASP A 422 -13.37 1.42 31.90
C ASP A 422 -14.81 1.42 31.34
N GLY A 423 -14.94 1.41 29.98
CA GLY A 423 -16.21 1.42 29.27
C GLY A 423 -16.79 2.82 28.99
N ARG A 424 -16.17 3.90 29.50
CA ARG A 424 -16.62 5.26 29.17
C ARG A 424 -16.43 5.53 27.68
N ARG A 425 -17.40 6.20 27.08
CA ARG A 425 -17.40 6.60 25.66
C ARG A 425 -17.14 8.09 25.58
N THR A 426 -16.04 8.46 24.96
CA THR A 426 -15.62 9.85 24.78
C THR A 426 -15.71 10.21 23.30
N PRO A 427 -16.63 11.10 22.90
CA PRO A 427 -16.67 11.60 21.54
C PRO A 427 -15.40 12.40 21.21
N VAL A 428 -14.84 12.18 20.06
CA VAL A 428 -13.77 13.01 19.46
C VAL A 428 -14.43 13.97 18.49
N PRO A 429 -14.36 15.27 18.73
CA PRO A 429 -15.00 16.25 17.85
C PRO A 429 -14.31 16.27 16.47
N PRO A 430 -15.05 16.60 15.39
CA PRO A 430 -14.45 16.87 14.10
C PRO A 430 -13.49 18.05 14.17
N ALA A 431 -12.62 18.18 13.18
CA ALA A 431 -11.68 19.31 13.11
C ALA A 431 -12.43 20.64 13.12
N ARG A 432 -11.99 21.57 13.99
CA ARG A 432 -12.61 22.88 14.12
C ARG A 432 -12.34 23.75 12.89
N ASP A 433 -11.10 23.74 12.42
CA ASP A 433 -10.66 24.46 11.24
C ASP A 433 -10.37 23.47 10.13
N THR A 434 -10.90 23.72 8.94
CA THR A 434 -10.71 22.85 7.76
C THR A 434 -10.27 23.68 6.56
N LEU A 435 -9.58 23.04 5.62
CA LEU A 435 -9.12 23.65 4.38
C LEU A 435 -9.60 22.84 3.18
N VAL A 436 -10.35 23.47 2.28
CA VAL A 436 -10.66 22.89 0.97
C VAL A 436 -9.38 22.89 0.14
N LEU A 437 -8.87 21.69 -0.15
CA LEU A 437 -7.61 21.54 -0.85
C LEU A 437 -7.77 21.93 -2.33
N ARG A 438 -6.86 22.78 -2.81
CA ARG A 438 -6.70 23.15 -4.22
C ARG A 438 -5.31 22.75 -4.66
N ASP A 439 -5.11 22.61 -5.96
CA ASP A 439 -3.78 22.32 -6.50
C ASP A 439 -2.78 23.38 -6.04
N LEU A 440 -1.59 22.90 -5.68
CA LEU A 440 -0.48 23.78 -5.35
C LEU A 440 0.23 24.20 -6.63
N PRO A 441 0.75 25.43 -6.70
CA PRO A 441 1.64 25.80 -7.79
C PRO A 441 2.86 24.88 -7.76
N GLU A 442 3.32 24.47 -8.94
CA GLU A 442 4.54 23.66 -9.05
C GLU A 442 5.73 24.48 -8.47
N PRO A 443 6.54 23.87 -7.58
CA PRO A 443 7.71 24.57 -7.04
C PRO A 443 8.74 24.82 -8.16
N PRO A 444 9.61 25.83 -7.99
CA PRO A 444 10.65 26.11 -8.97
C PRO A 444 11.55 24.88 -9.17
N LEU A 445 11.82 24.55 -10.43
CA LEU A 445 12.75 23.48 -10.79
C LEU A 445 14.18 23.93 -10.48
N PRO A 446 15.11 22.99 -10.21
CA PRO A 446 16.53 23.30 -10.09
C PRO A 446 17.06 23.85 -11.43
N GLU A 447 18.24 24.44 -11.42
CA GLU A 447 18.89 24.82 -12.67
C GLU A 447 19.09 23.58 -13.56
N PRO A 448 18.84 23.68 -14.89
CA PRO A 448 19.02 22.57 -15.79
C PRO A 448 20.45 21.99 -15.72
N TYR A 449 20.54 20.68 -15.91
CA TYR A 449 21.85 20.04 -16.06
C TYR A 449 22.52 20.55 -17.36
N PRO A 450 23.83 20.86 -17.33
CA PRO A 450 24.54 21.37 -18.52
C PRO A 450 24.44 20.40 -19.71
N ALA A 451 24.31 20.96 -20.91
CA ALA A 451 24.35 20.17 -22.14
C ALA A 451 25.72 19.49 -22.30
N GLY A 452 25.71 18.24 -22.77
CA GLY A 452 26.93 17.45 -22.94
C GLY A 452 26.64 16.15 -23.68
N PRO A 453 27.66 15.28 -23.84
CA PRO A 453 27.47 13.96 -24.45
C PRO A 453 26.43 13.13 -23.68
N THR A 454 25.60 12.41 -24.41
CA THR A 454 24.59 11.51 -23.84
C THR A 454 24.78 10.10 -24.37
N ARG A 455 24.35 9.14 -23.58
CA ARG A 455 24.28 7.73 -23.98
C ARG A 455 22.89 7.18 -23.67
N ARG A 456 22.36 6.42 -24.62
CA ARG A 456 21.07 5.76 -24.44
C ARG A 456 21.21 4.60 -23.45
N ALA A 457 20.56 4.75 -22.29
CA ALA A 457 20.69 3.82 -21.17
C ALA A 457 19.40 3.74 -20.35
N PRO A 458 19.18 2.68 -19.55
CA PRO A 458 18.02 2.56 -18.67
C PRO A 458 18.00 3.67 -17.61
N LEU A 459 16.82 4.26 -17.39
CA LEU A 459 16.60 5.28 -16.36
C LEU A 459 17.08 4.79 -14.97
N GLY A 460 16.92 3.50 -14.68
CA GLY A 460 17.27 2.91 -13.41
C GLY A 460 18.75 2.96 -13.01
N LEU A 461 19.65 3.35 -13.92
CA LEU A 461 21.07 3.57 -13.57
C LEU A 461 21.26 4.85 -12.75
N VAL A 462 20.42 5.87 -12.95
CA VAL A 462 20.56 7.19 -12.31
C VAL A 462 19.40 7.53 -11.36
N ALA A 463 18.27 6.81 -11.46
CA ALA A 463 17.08 7.09 -10.66
C ALA A 463 16.49 5.82 -10.04
N GLY A 464 15.97 5.95 -8.82
CA GLY A 464 15.09 4.98 -8.20
C GLY A 464 13.64 5.28 -8.55
N ALA A 465 12.77 4.28 -8.47
CA ALA A 465 11.34 4.48 -8.57
C ALA A 465 10.58 3.58 -7.58
N ARG A 466 9.42 4.06 -7.19
CA ARG A 466 8.45 3.32 -6.36
C ARG A 466 7.06 3.61 -6.86
N SER A 467 6.23 2.58 -6.98
CA SER A 467 4.86 2.71 -7.44
C SER A 467 3.91 1.85 -6.62
N GLY A 468 2.64 2.24 -6.60
CA GLY A 468 1.59 1.53 -5.90
C GLY A 468 0.20 1.99 -6.32
N ASP A 469 -0.80 1.28 -5.83
CA ASP A 469 -2.20 1.61 -6.07
C ASP A 469 -2.68 2.79 -5.20
N LYS A 470 -3.69 3.46 -5.69
CA LYS A 470 -4.45 4.50 -5.02
C LYS A 470 -5.91 4.35 -5.43
N GLY A 471 -6.61 3.38 -4.84
CA GLY A 471 -7.96 3.01 -5.30
C GLY A 471 -7.97 2.51 -6.75
N GLY A 472 -8.72 3.17 -7.63
CA GLY A 472 -8.74 2.89 -9.08
C GLY A 472 -7.59 3.49 -9.87
N SER A 473 -6.68 4.22 -9.22
CA SER A 473 -5.54 4.93 -9.80
C SER A 473 -4.21 4.37 -9.30
N ALA A 474 -3.09 4.85 -9.84
CA ALA A 474 -1.76 4.50 -9.34
C ALA A 474 -0.89 5.74 -9.19
N ASN A 475 0.14 5.64 -8.34
CA ASN A 475 1.23 6.60 -8.34
C ASN A 475 2.56 5.96 -8.78
N VAL A 476 3.44 6.76 -9.34
CA VAL A 476 4.82 6.41 -9.68
C VAL A 476 5.73 7.54 -9.23
N GLY A 477 6.40 7.34 -8.10
CA GLY A 477 7.42 8.25 -7.61
C GLY A 477 8.80 7.88 -8.17
N VAL A 478 9.56 8.88 -8.61
CA VAL A 478 10.90 8.71 -9.18
C VAL A 478 11.84 9.70 -8.52
N TRP A 479 12.94 9.21 -7.96
CA TRP A 479 13.92 10.07 -7.27
C TRP A 479 15.32 9.90 -7.82
N ALA A 480 16.08 11.01 -7.80
CA ALA A 480 17.49 11.03 -8.17
C ALA A 480 18.40 10.74 -6.95
N ARG A 481 19.54 10.09 -7.20
CA ARG A 481 20.50 9.74 -6.15
C ARG A 481 21.50 10.86 -5.83
N SER A 482 21.68 11.82 -6.75
CA SER A 482 22.55 12.98 -6.57
C SER A 482 21.85 14.26 -6.99
N GLU A 483 22.42 15.40 -6.64
CA GLU A 483 21.92 16.72 -7.04
C GLU A 483 22.05 16.92 -8.55
N GLU A 484 23.14 16.45 -9.16
CA GLU A 484 23.36 16.52 -10.60
C GLU A 484 22.30 15.69 -11.37
N ALA A 485 22.04 14.46 -10.90
CA ALA A 485 21.00 13.62 -11.48
C ALA A 485 19.60 14.24 -11.28
N TRP A 486 19.36 14.94 -10.17
CA TRP A 486 18.10 15.66 -9.93
C TRP A 486 17.91 16.81 -10.92
N ARG A 487 18.94 17.61 -11.18
CA ARG A 487 18.91 18.69 -12.17
C ARG A 487 18.54 18.17 -13.57
N TRP A 488 19.03 16.99 -13.94
CA TRP A 488 18.65 16.35 -15.21
C TRP A 488 17.23 15.76 -15.15
N LEU A 489 16.89 14.98 -14.13
CA LEU A 489 15.62 14.28 -14.00
C LEU A 489 14.44 15.24 -14.00
N ALA A 490 14.54 16.34 -13.23
CA ALA A 490 13.47 17.32 -13.06
C ALA A 490 13.03 17.97 -14.36
N HIS A 491 13.97 18.15 -15.31
CA HIS A 491 13.68 18.74 -16.62
C HIS A 491 13.37 17.70 -17.70
N THR A 492 13.88 16.46 -17.56
CA THR A 492 13.73 15.42 -18.58
C THR A 492 12.44 14.63 -18.40
N LEU A 493 12.08 14.26 -17.16
CA LEU A 493 10.92 13.42 -16.90
C LEU A 493 9.65 14.27 -16.76
N THR A 494 9.18 14.79 -17.89
CA THR A 494 7.90 15.51 -18.04
C THR A 494 6.73 14.54 -18.14
N VAL A 495 5.48 15.02 -18.12
CA VAL A 495 4.28 14.19 -18.38
C VAL A 495 4.34 13.53 -19.74
N ASP A 496 4.78 14.26 -20.79
CA ASP A 496 4.87 13.72 -22.14
C ASP A 496 5.97 12.65 -22.24
N ALA A 497 7.12 12.89 -21.61
CA ALA A 497 8.19 11.88 -21.53
C ALA A 497 7.71 10.63 -20.79
N PHE A 498 7.01 10.78 -19.66
CA PHE A 498 6.44 9.67 -18.90
C PHE A 498 5.47 8.83 -19.74
N ARG A 499 4.53 9.49 -20.45
CA ARG A 499 3.59 8.81 -21.36
C ARG A 499 4.30 8.09 -22.52
N GLY A 500 5.34 8.71 -23.09
CA GLY A 500 6.16 8.07 -24.12
C GLY A 500 6.93 6.84 -23.63
N LEU A 501 7.37 6.84 -22.37
CA LEU A 501 8.06 5.71 -21.74
C LEU A 501 7.09 4.61 -21.32
N LEU A 502 5.88 4.97 -20.88
CA LEU A 502 4.81 4.04 -20.47
C LEU A 502 3.57 4.23 -21.36
N PRO A 503 3.54 3.66 -22.58
CA PRO A 503 2.48 3.91 -23.57
C PRO A 503 1.07 3.56 -23.10
N GLU A 504 0.91 2.63 -22.15
CA GLU A 504 -0.39 2.29 -21.54
C GLU A 504 -1.06 3.49 -20.86
N THR A 505 -0.29 4.51 -20.48
CA THR A 505 -0.80 5.73 -19.84
C THR A 505 -1.24 6.80 -20.82
N GLY A 506 -1.04 6.59 -22.14
CA GLY A 506 -1.26 7.59 -23.19
C GLY A 506 -2.68 8.14 -23.25
N GLY A 507 -3.69 7.32 -22.98
CA GLY A 507 -5.11 7.71 -22.94
C GLY A 507 -5.64 8.13 -21.56
N LEU A 508 -4.78 8.16 -20.53
CA LEU A 508 -5.18 8.43 -19.16
C LEU A 508 -4.77 9.83 -18.70
N THR A 509 -5.45 10.35 -17.68
CA THR A 509 -5.00 11.58 -17.03
C THR A 509 -3.78 11.28 -16.19
N VAL A 510 -2.66 11.93 -16.52
CA VAL A 510 -1.40 11.85 -15.77
C VAL A 510 -1.09 13.23 -15.23
N THR A 511 -0.89 13.33 -13.92
CA THR A 511 -0.48 14.56 -13.23
C THR A 511 0.91 14.35 -12.63
N ARG A 512 1.78 15.36 -12.78
CA ARG A 512 3.13 15.39 -12.23
C ARG A 512 3.19 16.32 -11.02
N HIS A 513 3.87 15.86 -9.98
CA HIS A 513 4.15 16.63 -8.77
C HIS A 513 5.65 16.65 -8.50
N VAL A 514 6.21 17.83 -8.29
CA VAL A 514 7.64 18.01 -8.00
C VAL A 514 7.85 18.10 -6.50
N LEU A 515 8.79 17.31 -5.97
CA LEU A 515 9.14 17.22 -4.55
C LEU A 515 10.64 17.50 -4.38
N PRO A 516 11.05 18.81 -4.39
CA PRO A 516 12.47 19.17 -4.44
C PRO A 516 13.28 18.67 -3.24
N GLY A 517 12.70 18.70 -2.04
CA GLY A 517 13.34 18.21 -0.82
C GLY A 517 13.66 16.71 -0.84
N LEU A 518 12.98 15.95 -1.67
CA LEU A 518 13.20 14.52 -1.90
C LEU A 518 13.98 14.25 -3.19
N ARG A 519 14.35 15.29 -3.96
CA ARG A 519 14.89 15.17 -5.32
C ARG A 519 14.05 14.25 -6.19
N ALA A 520 12.74 14.41 -6.14
CA ALA A 520 11.79 13.48 -6.73
C ALA A 520 10.70 14.16 -7.54
N VAL A 521 10.17 13.42 -8.51
CA VAL A 521 8.91 13.69 -9.17
C VAL A 521 7.95 12.54 -8.89
N ASN A 522 6.69 12.84 -8.60
CA ASN A 522 5.65 11.84 -8.43
C ASN A 522 4.59 12.02 -9.51
N PHE A 523 4.23 10.93 -10.19
CA PHE A 523 3.16 10.90 -11.18
C PHE A 523 1.96 10.18 -10.59
N THR A 524 0.77 10.76 -10.75
CA THR A 524 -0.49 10.07 -10.53
C THR A 524 -1.10 9.71 -11.88
N VAL A 525 -1.54 8.47 -12.04
CA VAL A 525 -2.15 7.93 -13.25
C VAL A 525 -3.59 7.55 -12.94
N ALA A 526 -4.53 8.43 -13.29
CA ALA A 526 -5.93 8.24 -12.97
C ALA A 526 -6.55 7.09 -13.77
N GLY A 527 -7.27 6.20 -13.08
CA GLY A 527 -8.08 5.16 -13.69
C GLY A 527 -7.31 3.95 -14.26
N ILE A 528 -5.98 3.88 -14.11
CA ILE A 528 -5.20 2.74 -14.64
C ILE A 528 -5.59 1.39 -13.99
N LEU A 529 -6.10 1.42 -12.78
CA LEU A 529 -6.59 0.25 -12.03
C LEU A 529 -8.13 0.16 -12.01
N GLY A 530 -8.84 1.01 -12.78
CA GLY A 530 -10.30 0.93 -12.94
C GLY A 530 -11.06 0.77 -11.63
N GLN A 531 -11.67 -0.39 -11.42
CA GLN A 531 -12.51 -0.72 -10.24
C GLN A 531 -11.68 -1.22 -9.02
N GLY A 532 -10.40 -0.93 -8.95
CA GLY A 532 -9.52 -1.29 -7.84
C GLY A 532 -8.81 -2.63 -8.00
N VAL A 533 -7.93 -2.91 -7.06
CA VAL A 533 -6.98 -4.04 -7.07
C VAL A 533 -7.63 -5.41 -7.27
N ALA A 534 -8.70 -5.70 -6.52
CA ALA A 534 -9.36 -7.00 -6.56
C ALA A 534 -10.09 -7.28 -7.88
N ALA A 535 -10.43 -6.23 -8.64
CA ALA A 535 -11.09 -6.32 -9.93
C ALA A 535 -10.10 -6.42 -11.11
N GLN A 536 -8.80 -6.27 -10.89
CA GLN A 536 -7.83 -6.21 -11.97
C GLN A 536 -7.62 -7.54 -12.69
N HIS A 537 -7.42 -7.43 -14.01
CA HIS A 537 -6.93 -8.51 -14.88
C HIS A 537 -5.45 -8.36 -15.26
N ARG A 538 -4.82 -7.22 -14.90
CA ARG A 538 -3.39 -6.96 -15.15
C ARG A 538 -2.51 -7.97 -14.40
N PHE A 539 -1.30 -8.23 -14.92
CA PHE A 539 -0.28 -9.01 -14.19
C PHE A 539 0.15 -8.31 -12.92
N ASP A 540 0.15 -6.98 -12.93
CA ASP A 540 0.43 -6.12 -11.79
C ASP A 540 -0.88 -5.43 -11.33
N PRO A 541 -1.72 -6.11 -10.53
CA PRO A 541 -3.01 -5.58 -10.14
C PRO A 541 -2.92 -4.41 -9.15
N GLN A 542 -1.77 -4.22 -8.52
CA GLN A 542 -1.51 -3.17 -7.55
C GLN A 542 -0.58 -2.08 -8.07
N ALA A 543 -0.26 -2.07 -9.36
CA ALA A 543 0.67 -1.10 -9.97
C ALA A 543 2.05 -1.03 -9.28
N LYS A 544 2.48 -2.10 -8.60
CA LYS A 544 3.76 -2.14 -7.86
C LYS A 544 4.98 -2.22 -8.78
N ALA A 545 4.80 -2.74 -9.99
CA ALA A 545 5.87 -2.89 -10.97
C ALA A 545 5.96 -1.74 -11.98
N LEU A 546 5.03 -0.76 -11.98
CA LEU A 546 5.10 0.37 -12.91
C LEU A 546 6.40 1.16 -12.78
N GLY A 547 6.88 1.35 -11.56
CA GLY A 547 8.15 2.02 -11.28
C GLY A 547 9.34 1.25 -11.85
N GLU A 548 9.38 -0.08 -11.71
CA GLU A 548 10.44 -0.92 -12.26
C GLU A 548 10.37 -1.00 -13.79
N TRP A 549 9.17 -1.03 -14.36
CA TRP A 549 9.02 -0.91 -15.80
C TRP A 549 9.55 0.43 -16.31
N LEU A 550 9.21 1.56 -15.67
CA LEU A 550 9.75 2.87 -16.00
C LEU A 550 11.27 2.90 -15.89
N ARG A 551 11.86 2.33 -14.83
CA ARG A 551 13.31 2.25 -14.64
C ARG A 551 14.02 1.46 -15.73
N SER A 552 13.38 0.47 -16.32
CA SER A 552 13.94 -0.33 -17.43
C SER A 552 13.92 0.41 -18.78
N ARG A 553 13.18 1.52 -18.88
CA ARG A 553 13.07 2.29 -20.14
C ARG A 553 14.32 3.12 -20.39
N HIS A 554 14.74 3.16 -21.65
CA HIS A 554 15.95 3.85 -22.07
C HIS A 554 15.66 5.31 -22.42
N LEU A 555 16.51 6.19 -21.93
CA LEU A 555 16.59 7.62 -22.28
C LEU A 555 18.01 7.98 -22.68
N ASP A 556 18.18 9.16 -23.26
CA ASP A 556 19.48 9.75 -23.51
C ASP A 556 19.97 10.43 -22.23
N ILE A 557 20.81 9.72 -21.49
CA ILE A 557 21.32 10.13 -20.17
C ILE A 557 22.70 10.77 -20.36
N PRO A 558 22.98 11.93 -19.74
CA PRO A 558 24.33 12.51 -19.76
C PRO A 558 25.37 11.49 -19.31
N GLU A 559 26.44 11.31 -20.09
CA GLU A 559 27.46 10.28 -19.79
C GLU A 559 28.13 10.49 -18.42
N ALA A 560 28.25 11.73 -17.99
CA ALA A 560 28.81 12.06 -16.68
C ALA A 560 27.91 11.63 -15.49
N LEU A 561 26.66 11.23 -15.71
CA LEU A 561 25.76 10.71 -14.68
C LEU A 561 25.74 9.17 -14.64
N LEU A 562 26.28 8.51 -15.67
CA LEU A 562 26.34 7.05 -15.79
C LEU A 562 27.63 6.49 -15.19
#